data_79a89c85179918df24c9ce7128ad7eb4
#
_entry.id   79a89c85179918df24c9ce7128ad7eb4
#
_cell.length_a   1.000
_cell.length_b   1.000
_cell.length_c   1.000
_cell.angle_alpha   90.00
_cell.angle_beta   90.00
_cell.angle_gamma   90.00
#
_symmetry.space_group_name_H-M   'P 1'
#
loop_
_entity.id
_entity.type
_entity.pdbx_description
1 polymer ?
#
loop_
_entity_poly.entity_id
_entity_poly.type
_entity_poly.pdbx_seq_one_letter_code
_entity_poly.pdbx_strand_id
1 'polypeptide(L)'
;FYSVKGDLKATETQKKLWQLAEKSLPVKDYDLYTQAIMDLGATVCTSKKAMCSICPLSKDCSALEKDIVYLLPNKVLRKKKRRESIYFMIIKDPSEKVLLQKRQDKGIWGGLWSFPELDTSENIEDWCDRKVGKSLKSLEYGKKMVHGFSHFDLEINPIFIKINKPIKKQKNQKIFTSHEISQLGVPKPVKSIIKALEG
;
A
#
# COMPACT_ATOMS: atom_id res chain seq x y z
N PHE A 1 -20.90 -14.17 16.69
CA PHE A 1 -22.01 -14.16 17.65
C PHE A 1 -23.36 -14.36 16.92
N TYR A 2 -23.85 -13.42 16.11
CA TYR A 2 -25.15 -13.45 15.42
C TYR A 2 -25.27 -14.38 14.20
N SER A 3 -24.31 -15.21 13.89
CA SER A 3 -24.33 -16.14 12.74
C SER A 3 -24.61 -15.46 11.38
N VAL A 4 -24.17 -14.21 11.18
CA VAL A 4 -24.38 -13.50 9.92
C VAL A 4 -23.54 -14.14 8.82
N LYS A 5 -24.22 -14.70 7.81
CA LYS A 5 -23.60 -15.29 6.61
C LYS A 5 -23.60 -14.27 5.47
N GLY A 6 -22.66 -14.43 4.54
CA GLY A 6 -22.56 -13.61 3.33
C GLY A 6 -21.22 -12.92 3.19
N ASP A 7 -21.02 -12.27 2.04
CA ASP A 7 -19.84 -11.44 1.80
C ASP A 7 -19.93 -10.18 2.66
N LEU A 8 -18.91 -9.95 3.51
CA LEU A 8 -18.84 -8.75 4.36
C LEU A 8 -18.82 -7.42 3.57
N LYS A 9 -18.54 -7.48 2.27
CA LYS A 9 -18.55 -6.30 1.38
C LYS A 9 -19.90 -6.09 0.68
N ALA A 10 -20.80 -7.07 0.73
CA ALA A 10 -22.12 -6.95 0.13
C ALA A 10 -22.98 -5.97 0.94
N THR A 11 -23.66 -5.07 0.24
CA THR A 11 -24.52 -4.02 0.84
C THR A 11 -25.52 -4.59 1.82
N GLU A 12 -26.17 -5.69 1.47
CA GLU A 12 -27.17 -6.36 2.33
C GLU A 12 -26.54 -6.91 3.61
N THR A 13 -25.36 -7.52 3.51
CA THR A 13 -24.64 -8.02 4.69
C THR A 13 -24.24 -6.88 5.61
N GLN A 14 -23.74 -5.77 5.03
CA GLN A 14 -23.38 -4.58 5.80
C GLN A 14 -24.60 -3.95 6.49
N LYS A 15 -25.72 -3.77 5.79
CA LYS A 15 -26.96 -3.28 6.41
C LYS A 15 -27.38 -4.13 7.61
N LYS A 16 -27.37 -5.45 7.45
CA LYS A 16 -27.69 -6.38 8.55
C LYS A 16 -26.72 -6.25 9.73
N LEU A 17 -25.42 -6.13 9.47
CA LEU A 17 -24.43 -5.95 10.52
C LEU A 17 -24.62 -4.62 11.26
N TRP A 18 -24.94 -3.54 10.54
CA TRP A 18 -25.23 -2.24 11.15
C TRP A 18 -26.48 -2.31 12.06
N GLN A 19 -27.57 -2.88 11.58
CA GLN A 19 -28.79 -3.07 12.39
C GLN A 19 -28.51 -3.87 13.67
N LEU A 20 -27.71 -4.94 13.59
CA LEU A 20 -27.33 -5.74 14.76
C LEU A 20 -26.40 -4.96 15.70
N ALA A 21 -25.49 -4.17 15.17
CA ALA A 21 -24.61 -3.32 15.98
C ALA A 21 -25.40 -2.27 16.75
N GLU A 22 -26.31 -1.56 16.07
CA GLU A 22 -27.20 -0.58 16.71
C GLU A 22 -28.07 -1.20 17.81
N LYS A 23 -28.65 -2.39 17.53
CA LYS A 23 -29.45 -3.12 18.51
C LYS A 23 -28.65 -3.58 19.73
N SER A 24 -27.34 -3.74 19.59
CA SER A 24 -26.46 -4.26 20.65
C SER A 24 -25.80 -3.14 21.46
N LEU A 25 -25.99 -1.88 21.05
CA LEU A 25 -25.41 -0.74 21.78
C LEU A 25 -26.05 -0.64 23.18
N PRO A 26 -25.26 -0.50 24.24
CA PRO A 26 -25.77 -0.21 25.57
C PRO A 26 -26.31 1.24 25.65
N VAL A 27 -27.07 1.55 26.68
CA VAL A 27 -27.57 2.92 26.92
C VAL A 27 -26.49 3.83 27.46
N LYS A 28 -25.44 3.27 28.07
CA LYS A 28 -24.29 3.98 28.68
C LYS A 28 -23.00 3.23 28.35
N ASP A 29 -21.85 3.87 28.58
CA ASP A 29 -20.51 3.27 28.49
C ASP A 29 -20.20 2.73 27.09
N TYR A 30 -20.53 3.50 26.04
CA TYR A 30 -20.32 3.12 24.64
C TYR A 30 -18.84 2.87 24.29
N ASP A 31 -17.94 3.62 24.91
CA ASP A 31 -16.50 3.51 24.77
C ASP A 31 -15.99 2.18 25.33
N LEU A 32 -16.41 1.83 26.55
CA LEU A 32 -16.07 0.56 27.18
C LEU A 32 -16.65 -0.64 26.40
N TYR A 33 -17.88 -0.53 25.95
CA TYR A 33 -18.51 -1.57 25.13
C TYR A 33 -17.75 -1.77 23.82
N THR A 34 -17.43 -0.68 23.12
CA THR A 34 -16.71 -0.76 21.85
C THR A 34 -15.32 -1.37 22.04
N GLN A 35 -14.60 -0.94 23.08
CA GLN A 35 -13.29 -1.52 23.40
C GLN A 35 -13.41 -3.01 23.73
N ALA A 36 -14.38 -3.41 24.55
CA ALA A 36 -14.58 -4.79 24.96
C ALA A 36 -14.87 -5.74 23.78
N ILE A 37 -15.72 -5.33 22.82
CA ILE A 37 -15.96 -6.17 21.63
C ILE A 37 -14.76 -6.25 20.69
N MET A 38 -13.95 -5.18 20.58
CA MET A 38 -12.69 -5.21 19.83
C MET A 38 -11.68 -6.15 20.49
N ASP A 39 -11.52 -6.08 21.82
CA ASP A 39 -10.61 -6.93 22.57
C ASP A 39 -11.06 -8.40 22.50
N LEU A 40 -12.34 -8.66 22.63
CA LEU A 40 -12.91 -10.01 22.46
C LEU A 40 -12.59 -10.58 21.07
N GLY A 41 -12.74 -9.78 20.01
CA GLY A 41 -12.41 -10.16 18.63
C GLY A 41 -10.93 -10.37 18.38
N ALA A 42 -10.07 -9.62 19.08
CA ALA A 42 -8.63 -9.71 18.95
C ALA A 42 -8.01 -10.85 19.76
N THR A 43 -8.57 -11.19 20.93
CA THR A 43 -7.95 -12.12 21.88
C THR A 43 -8.65 -13.47 21.98
N VAL A 44 -9.98 -13.51 21.96
CA VAL A 44 -10.79 -14.72 22.20
C VAL A 44 -11.46 -15.22 20.92
N CYS A 45 -12.24 -14.37 20.25
CA CYS A 45 -13.03 -14.75 19.06
C CYS A 45 -12.28 -14.42 17.76
N THR A 46 -11.05 -14.94 17.63
CA THR A 46 -10.22 -14.64 16.45
C THR A 46 -10.71 -15.42 15.23
N SER A 47 -10.55 -14.84 14.03
CA SER A 47 -11.00 -15.45 12.77
C SER A 47 -10.28 -16.74 12.38
N LYS A 48 -9.11 -17.03 13.00
CA LYS A 48 -8.33 -18.26 12.74
C LYS A 48 -8.54 -19.33 13.78
N LYS A 49 -8.70 -18.93 15.03
CA LYS A 49 -8.83 -19.85 16.18
C LYS A 49 -9.68 -19.18 17.25
N ALA A 50 -10.97 -19.45 17.23
CA ALA A 50 -11.88 -18.99 18.28
C ALA A 50 -11.76 -19.88 19.52
N MET A 51 -11.61 -19.26 20.69
CA MET A 51 -11.51 -19.95 21.99
C MET A 51 -12.87 -19.91 22.69
N CYS A 52 -13.83 -20.66 22.17
CA CYS A 52 -15.24 -20.63 22.64
C CYS A 52 -15.40 -21.10 24.10
N SER A 53 -14.53 -21.97 24.61
CA SER A 53 -14.57 -22.48 25.98
C SER A 53 -14.34 -21.41 27.04
N ILE A 54 -13.61 -20.33 26.71
CA ILE A 54 -13.35 -19.21 27.62
C ILE A 54 -14.09 -17.93 27.23
N CYS A 55 -14.97 -18.04 26.20
CA CYS A 55 -15.68 -16.86 25.71
C CYS A 55 -16.80 -16.47 26.65
N PRO A 56 -16.84 -15.23 27.19
CA PRO A 56 -17.93 -14.82 28.11
C PRO A 56 -19.30 -14.79 27.44
N LEU A 57 -19.37 -14.75 26.10
CA LEU A 57 -20.60 -14.71 25.32
C LEU A 57 -21.00 -16.12 24.77
N SER A 58 -20.34 -17.18 25.21
CA SER A 58 -20.55 -18.54 24.66
C SER A 58 -21.98 -19.04 24.80
N LYS A 59 -22.66 -18.73 25.92
CA LYS A 59 -24.04 -19.17 26.22
C LYS A 59 -25.09 -18.65 25.24
N ASP A 60 -24.89 -17.40 24.73
CA ASP A 60 -25.83 -16.72 23.85
C ASP A 60 -25.31 -16.66 22.40
N CYS A 61 -24.25 -17.40 22.09
CA CYS A 61 -23.61 -17.35 20.78
C CYS A 61 -24.30 -18.26 19.76
N SER A 62 -25.12 -17.69 18.88
CA SER A 62 -25.82 -18.42 17.83
C SER A 62 -24.88 -19.14 16.84
N ALA A 63 -23.64 -18.67 16.68
CA ALA A 63 -22.67 -19.36 15.84
C ALA A 63 -22.10 -20.62 16.50
N LEU A 64 -21.95 -20.60 17.82
CA LEU A 64 -21.53 -21.76 18.60
C LEU A 64 -22.67 -22.81 18.70
N GLU A 65 -23.87 -22.36 19.00
CA GLU A 65 -25.08 -23.22 19.05
C GLU A 65 -25.28 -24.00 17.74
N LYS A 66 -25.03 -23.35 16.60
CA LYS A 66 -25.18 -23.96 15.26
C LYS A 66 -23.94 -24.67 14.75
N ASP A 67 -22.89 -24.76 15.56
CA ASP A 67 -21.59 -25.35 15.18
C ASP A 67 -21.01 -24.78 13.85
N ILE A 68 -21.11 -23.46 13.64
CA ILE A 68 -20.64 -22.80 12.43
C ILE A 68 -19.56 -21.71 12.68
N VAL A 69 -19.01 -21.69 13.89
CA VAL A 69 -17.99 -20.69 14.26
C VAL A 69 -16.81 -20.67 13.26
N TYR A 70 -16.36 -21.83 12.83
CA TYR A 70 -15.22 -22.00 11.91
C TYR A 70 -15.52 -21.55 10.46
N LEU A 71 -16.81 -21.41 10.11
CA LEU A 71 -17.25 -20.89 8.81
C LEU A 71 -17.34 -19.36 8.77
N LEU A 72 -17.23 -18.71 9.93
CA LEU A 72 -17.43 -17.27 10.08
C LEU A 72 -16.14 -16.56 10.51
N PRO A 73 -15.88 -15.35 10.00
CA PRO A 73 -16.62 -14.70 8.89
C PRO A 73 -16.41 -15.43 7.57
N ASN A 74 -17.41 -15.36 6.67
CA ASN A 74 -17.29 -15.99 5.35
C ASN A 74 -16.07 -15.45 4.62
N LYS A 75 -15.14 -16.33 4.27
CA LYS A 75 -13.94 -15.99 3.50
C LYS A 75 -14.31 -15.90 2.02
N VAL A 76 -14.44 -14.69 1.52
CA VAL A 76 -14.56 -14.49 0.08
C VAL A 76 -13.16 -14.65 -0.53
N LEU A 77 -13.04 -15.50 -1.55
CA LEU A 77 -11.81 -15.62 -2.33
C LEU A 77 -11.45 -14.24 -2.88
N ARG A 78 -10.31 -13.70 -2.45
CA ARG A 78 -9.84 -12.43 -2.98
C ARG A 78 -9.57 -12.60 -4.47
N LYS A 79 -10.27 -11.84 -5.32
CA LYS A 79 -9.92 -11.74 -6.74
C LYS A 79 -8.43 -11.40 -6.84
N LYS A 80 -7.71 -12.05 -7.79
CA LYS A 80 -6.32 -11.68 -8.07
C LYS A 80 -6.27 -10.18 -8.32
N LYS A 81 -5.40 -9.48 -7.61
CA LYS A 81 -5.20 -8.05 -7.84
C LYS A 81 -4.67 -7.85 -9.25
N ARG A 82 -5.11 -6.76 -9.90
CA ARG A 82 -4.48 -6.29 -11.14
C ARG A 82 -3.01 -5.99 -10.84
N ARG A 83 -2.14 -6.28 -11.77
CA ARG A 83 -0.72 -5.95 -11.69
C ARG A 83 -0.42 -4.88 -12.74
N GLU A 84 0.19 -3.80 -12.29
CA GLU A 84 0.72 -2.74 -13.14
C GLU A 84 2.24 -2.75 -13.03
N SER A 85 2.93 -2.30 -14.07
CA SER A 85 4.39 -2.27 -14.10
C SER A 85 4.88 -0.93 -14.62
N ILE A 86 5.90 -0.38 -13.96
CA ILE A 86 6.53 0.89 -14.35
C ILE A 86 8.05 0.81 -14.19
N TYR A 87 8.77 1.67 -14.92
CA TYR A 87 10.16 1.98 -14.63
C TYR A 87 10.25 3.20 -13.72
N PHE A 88 11.12 3.12 -12.70
CA PHE A 88 11.61 4.29 -11.97
C PHE A 88 12.95 4.71 -12.57
N MET A 89 13.03 5.94 -13.09
CA MET A 89 14.22 6.48 -13.74
C MET A 89 15.05 7.23 -12.70
N ILE A 90 16.04 6.57 -12.11
CA ILE A 90 16.89 7.09 -11.03
C ILE A 90 18.10 7.79 -11.67
N ILE A 91 18.00 9.10 -11.86
CA ILE A 91 19.07 9.88 -12.49
C ILE A 91 19.94 10.49 -11.41
N LYS A 92 21.23 10.13 -11.44
CA LYS A 92 22.29 10.72 -10.61
C LYS A 92 23.14 11.70 -11.42
N ASP A 93 23.31 12.90 -10.90
CA ASP A 93 24.18 13.91 -11.47
C ASP A 93 25.67 13.67 -11.11
N PRO A 94 26.64 14.45 -11.67
CA PRO A 94 28.05 14.30 -11.33
C PRO A 94 28.38 14.55 -9.84
N SER A 95 27.48 15.19 -9.09
CA SER A 95 27.60 15.45 -7.64
C SER A 95 26.87 14.41 -6.80
N GLU A 96 26.54 13.24 -7.38
CA GLU A 96 25.78 12.13 -6.74
C GLU A 96 24.38 12.52 -6.24
N LYS A 97 23.86 13.69 -6.65
CA LYS A 97 22.50 14.12 -6.34
C LYS A 97 21.50 13.47 -7.27
N VAL A 98 20.29 13.25 -6.77
CA VAL A 98 19.23 12.49 -7.45
C VAL A 98 18.12 13.41 -7.92
N LEU A 99 17.68 13.23 -9.17
CA LEU A 99 16.51 13.92 -9.71
C LEU A 99 15.22 13.32 -9.19
N LEU A 100 14.39 14.13 -8.54
CA LEU A 100 13.02 13.78 -8.19
C LEU A 100 12.04 14.70 -8.91
N GLN A 101 10.83 14.19 -9.08
CA GLN A 101 9.69 14.86 -9.67
C GLN A 101 8.55 14.89 -8.67
N LYS A 102 7.94 16.05 -8.45
CA LYS A 102 6.74 16.18 -7.63
C LYS A 102 5.54 15.64 -8.40
N ARG A 103 4.82 14.69 -7.81
CA ARG A 103 3.62 14.10 -8.41
C ARG A 103 2.46 15.11 -8.37
N GLN A 104 1.53 14.94 -9.29
CA GLN A 104 0.26 15.67 -9.24
C GLN A 104 -0.50 15.28 -7.97
N ASP A 105 -1.38 16.12 -7.49
CA ASP A 105 -2.13 15.88 -6.24
C ASP A 105 -3.14 14.73 -6.34
N LYS A 106 -3.47 14.29 -7.55
CA LYS A 106 -4.37 13.18 -7.84
C LYS A 106 -3.63 11.88 -8.13
N GLY A 107 -4.27 10.74 -7.82
CA GLY A 107 -3.72 9.41 -8.07
C GLY A 107 -2.89 8.86 -6.91
N ILE A 108 -2.19 7.75 -7.18
CA ILE A 108 -1.32 7.12 -6.17
C ILE A 108 -0.17 8.06 -5.80
N TRP A 109 0.13 8.18 -4.50
CA TRP A 109 1.20 9.03 -3.97
C TRP A 109 1.10 10.50 -4.39
N GLY A 110 -0.13 11.02 -4.57
CA GLY A 110 -0.37 12.41 -4.96
C GLY A 110 0.35 13.40 -4.05
N GLY A 111 0.95 14.45 -4.65
CA GLY A 111 1.71 15.49 -3.95
C GLY A 111 3.07 15.08 -3.39
N LEU A 112 3.44 13.78 -3.40
CA LEU A 112 4.75 13.31 -2.95
C LEU A 112 5.83 13.48 -4.02
N TRP A 113 7.09 13.49 -3.59
CA TRP A 113 8.25 13.45 -4.47
C TRP A 113 8.58 12.01 -4.86
N SER A 114 8.76 11.72 -6.15
CA SER A 114 9.08 10.39 -6.68
C SER A 114 10.14 10.50 -7.75
N PHE A 115 10.74 9.38 -8.16
CA PHE A 115 11.54 9.35 -9.38
C PHE A 115 10.64 9.63 -10.60
N PRO A 116 11.16 10.20 -11.69
CA PRO A 116 10.47 10.19 -12.96
C PRO A 116 10.07 8.77 -13.34
N GLU A 117 8.86 8.63 -13.87
CA GLU A 117 8.28 7.33 -14.25
C GLU A 117 8.27 7.19 -15.77
N LEU A 118 8.42 5.96 -16.22
CA LEU A 118 8.28 5.57 -17.61
C LEU A 118 7.39 4.32 -17.65
N ASP A 119 6.42 4.31 -18.56
CA ASP A 119 5.61 3.12 -18.80
C ASP A 119 6.47 1.99 -19.38
N THR A 120 6.20 0.74 -18.99
CA THR A 120 6.99 -0.40 -19.47
C THR A 120 6.77 -0.72 -20.95
N SER A 121 5.77 -0.12 -21.58
CA SER A 121 5.58 -0.16 -23.04
C SER A 121 6.49 0.82 -23.81
N GLU A 122 7.07 1.81 -23.12
CA GLU A 122 7.97 2.78 -23.73
C GLU A 122 9.41 2.26 -23.81
N ASN A 123 10.16 2.72 -24.83
CA ASN A 123 11.56 2.39 -24.98
C ASN A 123 12.43 3.26 -24.05
N ILE A 124 13.27 2.62 -23.24
CA ILE A 124 14.14 3.27 -22.27
C ILE A 124 15.22 4.09 -22.98
N GLU A 125 15.79 3.58 -24.08
CA GLU A 125 16.85 4.24 -24.83
C GLU A 125 16.32 5.54 -25.43
N ASP A 126 15.16 5.51 -26.11
CA ASP A 126 14.51 6.69 -26.66
C ASP A 126 14.18 7.71 -25.58
N TRP A 127 13.77 7.26 -24.39
CA TRP A 127 13.51 8.14 -23.25
C TRP A 127 14.83 8.79 -22.78
N CYS A 128 15.89 8.02 -22.65
CA CYS A 128 17.21 8.53 -22.28
C CYS A 128 17.73 9.55 -23.30
N ASP A 129 17.62 9.28 -24.58
CA ASP A 129 18.04 10.20 -25.65
C ASP A 129 17.30 11.53 -25.58
N ARG A 130 15.98 11.50 -25.35
CA ARG A 130 15.18 12.72 -25.20
C ARG A 130 15.48 13.51 -23.93
N LYS A 131 15.78 12.82 -22.80
CA LYS A 131 15.91 13.45 -21.47
C LYS A 131 17.34 13.76 -21.08
N VAL A 132 18.27 12.89 -21.39
CA VAL A 132 19.68 12.94 -20.97
C VAL A 132 20.61 13.15 -22.16
N GLY A 133 20.27 12.58 -23.30
CA GLY A 133 21.02 12.68 -24.55
C GLY A 133 22.51 12.36 -24.36
N LYS A 134 23.40 13.14 -24.95
CA LYS A 134 24.87 12.97 -24.85
C LYS A 134 25.45 13.07 -23.44
N SER A 135 24.62 13.35 -22.41
CA SER A 135 25.06 13.40 -21.01
C SER A 135 25.02 12.02 -20.33
N LEU A 136 24.47 11.01 -20.98
CA LEU A 136 24.42 9.63 -20.47
C LEU A 136 25.85 9.07 -20.31
N LYS A 137 26.17 8.60 -19.08
CA LYS A 137 27.45 7.96 -18.77
C LYS A 137 27.28 6.43 -18.61
N SER A 138 26.29 6.02 -17.84
CA SER A 138 25.94 4.60 -17.67
C SER A 138 24.44 4.42 -17.40
N LEU A 139 23.93 3.24 -17.75
CA LEU A 139 22.58 2.79 -17.48
C LEU A 139 22.66 1.37 -16.90
N GLU A 140 22.01 1.14 -15.77
CA GLU A 140 22.02 -0.14 -15.07
C GLU A 140 20.61 -0.49 -14.60
N TYR A 141 20.23 -1.76 -14.75
CA TYR A 141 18.94 -2.28 -14.28
C TYR A 141 19.04 -2.70 -12.82
N GLY A 142 18.17 -2.17 -12.00
CA GLY A 142 18.09 -2.52 -10.59
C GLY A 142 17.21 -3.74 -10.31
N LYS A 143 17.23 -4.18 -9.07
CA LYS A 143 16.39 -5.28 -8.62
C LYS A 143 14.92 -4.85 -8.60
N LYS A 144 14.09 -5.58 -9.32
CA LYS A 144 12.63 -5.43 -9.35
C LYS A 144 12.04 -5.51 -7.95
N MET A 145 11.06 -4.67 -7.66
CA MET A 145 10.29 -4.68 -6.41
C MET A 145 8.79 -4.59 -6.67
N VAL A 146 7.99 -5.08 -5.72
CA VAL A 146 6.53 -5.01 -5.80
C VAL A 146 5.99 -4.21 -4.62
N HIS A 147 5.14 -3.23 -4.90
CA HIS A 147 4.42 -2.46 -3.91
C HIS A 147 2.93 -2.75 -3.99
N GLY A 148 2.34 -3.28 -2.90
CA GLY A 148 0.93 -3.65 -2.85
C GLY A 148 0.04 -2.48 -2.44
N PHE A 149 -0.92 -2.11 -3.28
CA PHE A 149 -2.06 -1.26 -2.93
C PHE A 149 -3.28 -2.11 -2.58
N SER A 150 -4.35 -1.49 -2.10
CA SER A 150 -5.58 -2.23 -1.75
C SER A 150 -6.22 -2.93 -2.95
N HIS A 151 -6.15 -2.35 -4.15
CA HIS A 151 -6.85 -2.80 -5.36
C HIS A 151 -5.92 -3.29 -6.49
N PHE A 152 -4.62 -3.03 -6.46
CA PHE A 152 -3.63 -3.54 -7.41
C PHE A 152 -2.24 -3.68 -6.78
N ASP A 153 -1.34 -4.38 -7.45
CA ASP A 153 0.07 -4.46 -7.12
C ASP A 153 0.88 -3.73 -8.19
N LEU A 154 1.76 -2.83 -7.77
CA LEU A 154 2.66 -2.09 -8.64
C LEU A 154 4.04 -2.76 -8.65
N GLU A 155 4.43 -3.28 -9.79
CA GLU A 155 5.77 -3.77 -10.06
C GLU A 155 6.64 -2.59 -10.51
N ILE A 156 7.70 -2.34 -9.77
CA ILE A 156 8.61 -1.23 -10.01
C ILE A 156 9.94 -1.80 -10.48
N ASN A 157 10.39 -1.34 -11.64
CA ASN A 157 11.65 -1.71 -12.27
C ASN A 157 12.61 -0.51 -12.19
N PRO A 158 13.55 -0.48 -11.23
CA PRO A 158 14.49 0.64 -11.10
C PRO A 158 15.50 0.64 -12.26
N ILE A 159 15.72 1.81 -12.87
CA ILE A 159 16.74 2.05 -13.88
C ILE A 159 17.67 3.14 -13.35
N PHE A 160 18.91 2.77 -13.06
CA PHE A 160 19.94 3.68 -12.58
C PHE A 160 20.67 4.33 -13.74
N ILE A 161 20.65 5.65 -13.80
CA ILE A 161 21.20 6.46 -14.87
C ILE A 161 22.21 7.44 -14.27
N LYS A 162 23.47 7.30 -14.65
CA LYS A 162 24.52 8.29 -14.32
C LYS A 162 24.72 9.22 -15.50
N ILE A 163 24.84 10.51 -15.21
CA ILE A 163 25.09 11.55 -16.21
C ILE A 163 26.37 12.30 -15.91
N ASN A 164 27.04 12.81 -16.96
CA ASN A 164 28.30 13.54 -16.86
C ASN A 164 28.14 15.08 -16.94
N LYS A 165 26.92 15.56 -17.16
CA LYS A 165 26.56 16.98 -17.19
C LYS A 165 25.25 17.22 -16.46
N PRO A 166 25.02 18.42 -15.90
CA PRO A 166 23.74 18.76 -15.29
C PRO A 166 22.55 18.57 -16.23
N ILE A 167 21.47 17.96 -15.76
CA ILE A 167 20.25 17.77 -16.53
C ILE A 167 19.38 19.03 -16.54
N LYS A 168 18.74 19.31 -17.67
CA LYS A 168 17.72 20.36 -17.79
C LYS A 168 16.45 19.93 -17.06
N LYS A 169 16.13 20.59 -15.95
CA LYS A 169 14.97 20.29 -15.10
C LYS A 169 13.69 20.87 -15.67
N GLN A 170 12.58 20.16 -15.49
CA GLN A 170 11.21 20.66 -15.70
C GLN A 170 10.71 21.42 -14.46
N LYS A 171 9.60 22.17 -14.59
CA LYS A 171 9.04 23.00 -13.51
C LYS A 171 8.76 22.22 -12.22
N ASN A 172 8.33 20.96 -12.33
CA ASN A 172 8.02 20.08 -11.20
C ASN A 172 9.17 19.15 -10.80
N GLN A 173 10.40 19.38 -11.28
CA GLN A 173 11.58 18.58 -11.01
C GLN A 173 12.62 19.35 -10.23
N LYS A 174 13.24 18.67 -9.26
CA LYS A 174 14.37 19.18 -8.46
C LYS A 174 15.40 18.08 -8.25
N ILE A 175 16.63 18.49 -8.02
CA ILE A 175 17.76 17.61 -7.68
C ILE A 175 18.00 17.74 -6.19
N PHE A 176 18.18 16.61 -5.52
CA PHE A 176 18.33 16.53 -4.07
C PHE A 176 19.51 15.62 -3.72
N THR A 177 20.16 15.91 -2.61
CA THR A 177 21.04 14.96 -1.91
C THR A 177 20.19 13.90 -1.22
N SER A 178 20.78 12.75 -0.88
CA SER A 178 20.11 11.72 -0.10
C SER A 178 19.61 12.27 1.25
N HIS A 179 20.40 13.10 1.91
CA HIS A 179 20.01 13.75 3.16
C HIS A 179 18.76 14.61 3.02
N GLU A 180 18.70 15.46 2.00
CA GLU A 180 17.51 16.28 1.72
C GLU A 180 16.28 15.40 1.44
N ILE A 181 16.44 14.27 0.71
CA ILE A 181 15.33 13.33 0.42
C ILE A 181 14.77 12.72 1.70
N SER A 182 15.61 12.49 2.72
CA SER A 182 15.16 11.94 4.01
C SER A 182 14.13 12.82 4.71
N GLN A 183 14.13 14.13 4.43
CA GLN A 183 13.23 15.14 4.98
C GLN A 183 11.97 15.37 4.11
N LEU A 184 11.90 14.74 2.94
CA LEU A 184 10.78 14.91 2.01
C LEU A 184 9.69 13.85 2.22
N GLY A 185 8.47 14.23 1.88
CA GLY A 185 7.38 13.26 1.68
C GLY A 185 7.63 12.44 0.41
N VAL A 186 8.08 11.19 0.57
CA VAL A 186 8.34 10.25 -0.54
C VAL A 186 7.63 8.93 -0.33
N PRO A 187 7.23 8.22 -1.39
CA PRO A 187 6.68 6.87 -1.28
C PRO A 187 7.68 5.87 -0.68
N LYS A 188 7.17 4.83 0.00
CA LYS A 188 8.02 3.78 0.59
C LYS A 188 9.02 3.16 -0.40
N PRO A 189 8.66 2.82 -1.66
CA PRO A 189 9.61 2.31 -2.65
C PRO A 189 10.76 3.30 -2.94
N VAL A 190 10.46 4.58 -3.06
CA VAL A 190 11.49 5.64 -3.27
C VAL A 190 12.44 5.66 -2.09
N LYS A 191 11.92 5.68 -0.86
CA LYS A 191 12.73 5.64 0.36
C LYS A 191 13.64 4.41 0.42
N SER A 192 13.12 3.24 0.02
CA SER A 192 13.89 1.99 0.00
C SER A 192 15.04 2.03 -1.02
N ILE A 193 14.81 2.60 -2.21
CA ILE A 193 15.83 2.74 -3.25
C ILE A 193 16.92 3.72 -2.80
N ILE A 194 16.54 4.89 -2.25
CA ILE A 194 17.52 5.87 -1.75
C ILE A 194 18.40 5.27 -0.66
N LYS A 195 17.82 4.55 0.30
CA LYS A 195 18.59 3.86 1.35
C LYS A 195 19.60 2.85 0.78
N ALA A 196 19.22 2.14 -0.29
CA ALA A 196 20.11 1.20 -0.96
C ALA A 196 21.23 1.88 -1.79
N LEU A 197 21.11 3.18 -2.08
CA LEU A 197 22.15 3.96 -2.76
C LEU A 197 23.20 4.54 -1.79
N GLU A 198 22.92 4.53 -0.48
CA GLU A 198 23.79 5.06 0.58
C GLU A 198 24.71 3.99 1.19
N GLY A 199 24.39 2.70 0.99
CA GLY A 199 25.17 1.56 1.48
C GLY A 199 25.98 0.93 0.39
#